data_25e14af6812226f1f9e86b643ea5dc55
#
_entry.id   25e14af6812226f1f9e86b643ea5dc55
#
_cell.length_a   1.000
_cell.length_b   1.000
_cell.length_c   1.000
_cell.angle_alpha   90.00
_cell.angle_beta   90.00
_cell.angle_gamma   90.00
#
_symmetry.space_group_name_H-M   'P 1'
#
loop_
_entity.id
_entity.type
_entity.pdbx_description
1 polymer ?
#
loop_
_entity_poly.entity_id
_entity_poly.type
_entity_poly.pdbx_seq_one_letter_code
_entity_poly.pdbx_strand_id
1 'polypeptide(L)'
;MGIFSKLFGTKDSTPAIEDYSFIADIAALITDNNSEVVSTLRECASNPWAYAEKNASRYLQRGVVVSDREANDIDDICWIGMIDELEENGYLFPCDYSEEVENIIWGLSQLKNYSLIESYTDDFEADDDDDAEEFVHKLNITLKGACICMIDIDSDSYELIIASLDVYKKIFAIAKNNGYSIITL
;
A
#
# COMPACT_ATOMS: atom_id res chain seq x y z
N MET A 1 20.22 10.46 -7.27
CA MET A 1 20.08 11.84 -7.78
C MET A 1 18.69 11.97 -8.38
N GLY A 2 17.72 12.31 -7.53
CA GLY A 2 16.32 12.43 -7.92
C GLY A 2 16.07 13.71 -8.72
N ILE A 3 15.51 13.58 -9.92
CA ILE A 3 15.10 14.68 -10.75
C ILE A 3 13.58 14.85 -10.59
N PHE A 4 13.16 15.68 -9.62
CA PHE A 4 11.84 16.29 -9.65
C PHE A 4 11.99 17.82 -9.63
N SER A 5 12.27 18.41 -10.82
CA SER A 5 12.01 19.82 -11.02
C SER A 5 10.68 19.97 -11.76
N LYS A 6 9.57 20.10 -11.06
CA LYS A 6 8.34 20.62 -11.62
C LYS A 6 8.37 22.15 -11.57
N LEU A 7 8.24 22.75 -12.74
CA LEU A 7 8.07 24.16 -12.99
C LEU A 7 6.95 24.75 -12.11
N PHE A 8 7.29 25.62 -11.19
CA PHE A 8 6.31 26.43 -10.45
C PHE A 8 6.00 27.70 -11.23
N GLY A 9 4.81 27.74 -11.80
CA GLY A 9 4.14 28.99 -12.09
C GLY A 9 3.58 29.56 -10.79
N THR A 10 4.01 30.78 -10.44
CA THR A 10 3.47 31.55 -9.31
C THR A 10 1.97 31.80 -9.51
N LYS A 11 1.14 31.10 -8.73
CA LYS A 11 -0.23 31.56 -8.42
C LYS A 11 -0.30 31.73 -6.92
N ASP A 12 -0.59 32.96 -6.47
CA ASP A 12 -1.14 33.24 -5.14
C ASP A 12 -2.44 32.45 -4.99
N SER A 13 -2.35 31.26 -4.41
CA SER A 13 -3.49 30.51 -3.92
C SER A 13 -3.11 30.04 -2.52
N THR A 14 -3.92 30.41 -1.56
CA THR A 14 -4.00 29.73 -0.26
C THR A 14 -3.89 28.23 -0.55
N PRO A 15 -2.93 27.47 0.03
CA PRO A 15 -2.85 26.06 -0.23
C PRO A 15 -4.22 25.46 0.09
N ALA A 16 -4.83 24.80 -0.90
CA ALA A 16 -6.01 24.00 -0.65
C ALA A 16 -5.59 22.99 0.43
N ILE A 17 -6.38 22.86 1.49
CA ILE A 17 -6.19 21.79 2.46
C ILE A 17 -6.41 20.53 1.65
N GLU A 18 -5.32 19.81 1.35
CA GLU A 18 -5.41 18.54 0.64
C GLU A 18 -6.18 17.56 1.52
N ASP A 19 -7.18 16.92 0.93
CA ASP A 19 -8.05 15.98 1.64
C ASP A 19 -7.46 14.57 1.52
N TYR A 20 -6.80 14.13 2.57
CA TYR A 20 -6.25 12.77 2.66
C TYR A 20 -7.24 11.72 3.14
N SER A 21 -8.53 12.02 3.25
CA SER A 21 -9.55 11.04 3.69
C SER A 21 -9.62 9.79 2.81
N PHE A 22 -9.16 9.89 1.57
CA PHE A 22 -9.11 8.78 0.62
C PHE A 22 -8.30 7.58 1.11
N ILE A 23 -7.27 7.76 1.97
CA ILE A 23 -6.50 6.64 2.53
C ILE A 23 -7.39 5.76 3.42
N ALA A 24 -8.27 6.37 4.21
CA ALA A 24 -9.24 5.65 5.03
C ALA A 24 -10.31 4.94 4.18
N ASP A 25 -10.69 5.52 3.04
CA ASP A 25 -11.64 4.92 2.11
C ASP A 25 -11.03 3.71 1.39
N ILE A 26 -9.76 3.78 0.98
CA ILE A 26 -9.02 2.64 0.42
C ILE A 26 -8.93 1.52 1.47
N ALA A 27 -8.48 1.84 2.68
CA ALA A 27 -8.35 0.87 3.75
C ALA A 27 -9.70 0.25 4.15
N ALA A 28 -10.78 1.02 4.17
CA ALA A 28 -12.12 0.51 4.41
C ALA A 28 -12.53 -0.58 3.40
N LEU A 29 -12.19 -0.39 2.13
CA LEU A 29 -12.46 -1.36 1.07
C LEU A 29 -11.60 -2.63 1.20
N ILE A 30 -10.31 -2.49 1.54
CA ILE A 30 -9.38 -3.62 1.71
C ILE A 30 -9.75 -4.45 2.93
N THR A 31 -10.15 -3.79 4.03
CA THR A 31 -10.33 -4.42 5.35
C THR A 31 -11.77 -4.79 5.68
N ASP A 32 -12.69 -4.68 4.71
CA ASP A 32 -14.14 -4.85 4.92
C ASP A 32 -14.67 -3.97 6.08
N ASN A 33 -14.27 -2.70 6.06
CA ASN A 33 -14.63 -1.68 7.07
C ASN A 33 -14.16 -2.00 8.50
N ASN A 34 -12.95 -2.56 8.68
CA ASN A 34 -12.34 -2.70 10.00
C ASN A 34 -12.32 -1.32 10.69
N SER A 35 -13.12 -1.17 11.74
CA SER A 35 -13.35 0.12 12.39
C SER A 35 -12.10 0.71 13.06
N GLU A 36 -11.18 -0.13 13.53
CA GLU A 36 -9.93 0.29 14.17
C GLU A 36 -9.01 0.91 13.11
N VAL A 37 -8.74 0.19 12.02
CA VAL A 37 -7.91 0.68 10.90
C VAL A 37 -8.49 1.97 10.32
N VAL A 38 -9.80 1.97 10.02
CA VAL A 38 -10.46 3.13 9.40
C VAL A 38 -10.44 4.35 10.31
N SER A 39 -10.67 4.18 11.64
CA SER A 39 -10.64 5.31 12.57
C SER A 39 -9.23 5.88 12.72
N THR A 40 -8.21 5.03 12.80
CA THR A 40 -6.81 5.45 12.90
C THR A 40 -6.37 6.22 11.65
N LEU A 41 -6.78 5.77 10.47
CA LEU A 41 -6.43 6.47 9.22
C LEU A 41 -7.21 7.79 9.03
N ARG A 42 -8.42 7.90 9.58
CA ARG A 42 -9.11 9.20 9.66
C ARG A 42 -8.39 10.18 10.59
N GLU A 43 -7.82 9.71 11.70
CA GLU A 43 -6.97 10.54 12.55
C GLU A 43 -5.69 10.96 11.80
N CYS A 44 -5.04 10.04 11.11
CA CYS A 44 -3.88 10.32 10.25
C CYS A 44 -4.22 11.41 9.22
N ALA A 45 -5.28 11.23 8.44
CA ALA A 45 -5.71 12.19 7.42
C ALA A 45 -6.04 13.57 7.98
N SER A 46 -6.61 13.65 9.20
CA SER A 46 -6.98 14.91 9.84
C SER A 46 -5.79 15.66 10.46
N ASN A 47 -4.76 14.96 10.89
CA ASN A 47 -3.56 15.53 11.50
C ASN A 47 -2.31 14.65 11.25
N PRO A 48 -1.78 14.66 10.01
CA PRO A 48 -0.69 13.77 9.59
C PRO A 48 0.56 13.87 10.48
N TRP A 49 0.95 15.08 10.83
CA TRP A 49 2.15 15.29 11.65
C TRP A 49 2.00 14.74 13.08
N ALA A 50 0.85 14.93 13.71
CA ALA A 50 0.61 14.37 15.04
C ALA A 50 0.58 12.83 15.00
N TYR A 51 0.02 12.25 13.94
CA TYR A 51 0.05 10.81 13.72
C TYR A 51 1.49 10.32 13.52
N ALA A 52 2.28 10.97 12.67
CA ALA A 52 3.65 10.60 12.40
C ALA A 52 4.56 10.74 13.65
N GLU A 53 4.38 11.80 14.45
CA GLU A 53 5.10 11.97 15.72
C GLU A 53 4.80 10.84 16.71
N LYS A 54 3.55 10.41 16.81
CA LYS A 54 3.12 9.28 17.66
C LYS A 54 3.71 7.94 17.18
N ASN A 55 3.92 7.78 15.88
CA ASN A 55 4.39 6.58 15.21
C ASN A 55 5.82 6.72 14.66
N ALA A 56 6.64 7.62 15.21
CA ALA A 56 7.93 8.02 14.64
C ALA A 56 8.91 6.85 14.39
N SER A 57 8.83 5.77 15.18
CA SER A 57 9.67 4.59 14.98
C SER A 57 9.37 3.85 13.68
N ARG A 58 8.11 3.81 13.24
CA ARG A 58 7.69 3.18 11.97
C ARG A 58 8.26 3.98 10.79
N TYR A 59 8.08 5.29 10.82
CA TYR A 59 8.59 6.18 9.77
C TYR A 59 10.11 6.13 9.68
N LEU A 60 10.81 6.06 10.82
CA LEU A 60 12.26 5.93 10.85
C LEU A 60 12.76 4.63 10.20
N GLN A 61 12.04 3.52 10.34
CA GLN A 61 12.37 2.25 9.69
C GLN A 61 12.28 2.34 8.16
N ARG A 62 11.39 3.19 7.65
CA ARG A 62 11.26 3.50 6.22
C ARG A 62 12.16 4.67 5.75
N GLY A 63 13.09 5.13 6.60
CA GLY A 63 14.02 6.21 6.27
C GLY A 63 13.44 7.62 6.39
N VAL A 64 12.23 7.77 6.93
CA VAL A 64 11.57 9.07 7.11
C VAL A 64 11.84 9.61 8.50
N VAL A 65 12.50 10.78 8.59
CA VAL A 65 12.78 11.47 9.86
C VAL A 65 11.67 12.48 10.13
N VAL A 66 10.71 12.13 10.97
CA VAL A 66 9.48 12.92 11.23
C VAL A 66 9.77 14.35 11.73
N SER A 67 10.90 14.58 12.41
CA SER A 67 11.31 15.92 12.85
C SER A 67 11.78 16.84 11.71
N ASP A 68 12.11 16.29 10.56
CA ASP A 68 12.54 17.04 9.37
C ASP A 68 11.34 17.34 8.48
N ARG A 69 10.49 18.26 8.94
CA ARG A 69 9.27 18.65 8.24
C ARG A 69 9.50 19.39 6.91
N GLU A 70 10.72 19.86 6.67
CA GLU A 70 11.07 20.52 5.41
C GLU A 70 11.47 19.50 4.33
N ALA A 71 11.98 18.32 4.75
CA ALA A 71 12.39 17.26 3.85
C ALA A 71 11.29 16.24 3.53
N ASN A 72 10.23 16.17 4.37
CA ASN A 72 9.14 15.21 4.21
C ASN A 72 7.85 15.89 3.76
N ASP A 73 7.17 15.24 2.83
CA ASP A 73 5.85 15.66 2.35
C ASP A 73 4.74 15.02 3.22
N ILE A 74 3.63 15.74 3.39
CA ILE A 74 2.44 15.22 4.06
C ILE A 74 1.85 14.05 3.27
N ASP A 75 1.95 14.09 1.95
CA ASP A 75 1.51 13.02 1.05
C ASP A 75 2.17 11.70 1.41
N ASP A 76 3.50 11.69 1.55
CA ASP A 76 4.26 10.50 1.92
C ASP A 76 3.86 9.99 3.31
N ILE A 77 3.65 10.91 4.27
CA ILE A 77 3.22 10.54 5.63
C ILE A 77 1.88 9.82 5.61
N CYS A 78 0.89 10.34 4.88
CA CYS A 78 -0.43 9.75 4.82
C CYS A 78 -0.44 8.40 4.09
N TRP A 79 0.30 8.31 2.97
CA TRP A 79 0.37 7.08 2.18
C TRP A 79 1.10 5.97 2.92
N ILE A 80 2.27 6.25 3.50
CA ILE A 80 3.02 5.32 4.35
C ILE A 80 2.21 4.93 5.59
N GLY A 81 1.51 5.87 6.22
CA GLY A 81 0.64 5.59 7.36
C GLY A 81 -0.45 4.58 7.04
N MET A 82 -1.04 4.64 5.84
CA MET A 82 -2.01 3.63 5.39
C MET A 82 -1.36 2.24 5.24
N ILE A 83 -0.18 2.18 4.65
CA ILE A 83 0.56 0.94 4.44
C ILE A 83 0.89 0.29 5.78
N ASP A 84 1.47 1.04 6.71
CA ASP A 84 1.83 0.55 8.03
C ASP A 84 0.61 0.03 8.82
N GLU A 85 -0.54 0.73 8.74
CA GLU A 85 -1.78 0.27 9.38
C GLU A 85 -2.33 -1.01 8.73
N LEU A 86 -2.23 -1.14 7.40
CA LEU A 86 -2.64 -2.36 6.71
C LEU A 86 -1.72 -3.54 7.06
N GLU A 87 -0.40 -3.31 7.13
CA GLU A 87 0.60 -4.32 7.50
C GLU A 87 0.39 -4.81 8.93
N GLU A 88 0.36 -3.91 9.91
CA GLU A 88 0.17 -4.26 11.33
C GLU A 88 -1.14 -5.00 11.61
N ASN A 89 -2.16 -4.71 10.80
CA ASN A 89 -3.44 -5.37 10.92
C ASN A 89 -3.59 -6.63 10.05
N GLY A 90 -2.53 -7.09 9.38
CA GLY A 90 -2.49 -8.33 8.61
C GLY A 90 -3.30 -8.29 7.31
N TYR A 91 -3.34 -7.16 6.64
CA TYR A 91 -3.95 -7.00 5.31
C TYR A 91 -2.93 -6.71 4.21
N LEU A 92 -1.67 -6.50 4.57
CA LEU A 92 -0.57 -6.21 3.67
C LEU A 92 0.65 -7.03 4.06
N PHE A 93 1.39 -7.50 3.06
CA PHE A 93 2.65 -8.20 3.19
C PHE A 93 3.74 -7.46 2.41
N PRO A 94 4.74 -6.87 3.09
CA PRO A 94 5.90 -6.30 2.41
C PRO A 94 6.80 -7.42 1.89
N CYS A 95 7.21 -7.33 0.64
CA CYS A 95 7.97 -8.36 -0.06
C CYS A 95 9.16 -7.71 -0.76
N ASP A 96 10.38 -8.21 -0.53
CA ASP A 96 11.54 -7.82 -1.33
C ASP A 96 11.41 -8.37 -2.77
N TYR A 97 11.95 -7.64 -3.76
CA TYR A 97 11.90 -8.10 -5.16
C TYR A 97 12.61 -9.45 -5.37
N SER A 98 13.58 -9.76 -4.54
CA SER A 98 14.37 -11.00 -4.58
C SER A 98 13.88 -12.06 -3.58
N GLU A 99 12.68 -11.89 -3.01
CA GLU A 99 12.13 -12.83 -2.05
C GLU A 99 11.88 -14.20 -2.70
N GLU A 100 12.17 -15.26 -1.97
CA GLU A 100 11.92 -16.64 -2.44
C GLU A 100 10.41 -16.90 -2.50
N VAL A 101 9.97 -17.62 -3.54
CA VAL A 101 8.55 -17.91 -3.79
C VAL A 101 7.85 -18.54 -2.58
N GLU A 102 8.52 -19.46 -1.88
CA GLU A 102 7.98 -20.10 -0.68
C GLU A 102 7.67 -19.10 0.43
N ASN A 103 8.52 -18.08 0.60
CA ASN A 103 8.33 -17.02 1.58
C ASN A 103 7.19 -16.09 1.17
N ILE A 104 7.04 -15.83 -0.15
CA ILE A 104 5.91 -15.03 -0.66
C ILE A 104 4.59 -15.76 -0.41
N ILE A 105 4.49 -17.05 -0.72
CA ILE A 105 3.30 -17.85 -0.45
C ILE A 105 3.00 -17.86 1.05
N TRP A 106 4.03 -18.07 1.88
CA TRP A 106 3.87 -18.03 3.32
C TRP A 106 3.36 -16.65 3.80
N GLY A 107 3.95 -15.55 3.34
CA GLY A 107 3.55 -14.19 3.69
C GLY A 107 2.11 -13.89 3.29
N LEU A 108 1.73 -14.22 2.04
CA LEU A 108 0.35 -14.08 1.57
C LEU A 108 -0.63 -14.92 2.40
N SER A 109 -0.23 -16.13 2.85
CA SER A 109 -1.07 -17.00 3.68
C SER A 109 -1.38 -16.45 5.07
N GLN A 110 -0.58 -15.47 5.55
CA GLN A 110 -0.83 -14.80 6.83
C GLN A 110 -1.85 -13.66 6.71
N LEU A 111 -2.22 -13.25 5.50
CA LEU A 111 -3.14 -12.15 5.28
C LEU A 111 -4.59 -12.55 5.57
N LYS A 112 -5.35 -11.66 6.19
CA LYS A 112 -6.78 -11.88 6.51
C LYS A 112 -7.65 -12.14 5.28
N ASN A 113 -7.22 -11.65 4.12
CA ASN A 113 -7.92 -11.83 2.85
C ASN A 113 -7.46 -13.08 2.08
N TYR A 114 -6.57 -13.90 2.65
CA TYR A 114 -5.98 -15.07 1.98
C TYR A 114 -7.03 -16.05 1.43
N SER A 115 -8.15 -16.23 2.11
CA SER A 115 -9.23 -17.11 1.67
C SER A 115 -9.77 -16.79 0.27
N LEU A 116 -9.50 -15.59 -0.27
CA LEU A 116 -9.86 -15.23 -1.65
C LEU A 116 -9.02 -15.95 -2.70
N ILE A 117 -7.82 -16.41 -2.34
CA ILE A 117 -6.84 -17.04 -3.26
C ILE A 117 -6.39 -18.43 -2.81
N GLU A 118 -6.69 -18.87 -1.59
CA GLU A 118 -6.20 -20.11 -0.97
C GLU A 118 -6.30 -21.33 -1.89
N SER A 119 -7.45 -21.55 -2.52
CA SER A 119 -7.65 -22.69 -3.42
C SER A 119 -6.82 -22.65 -4.71
N TYR A 120 -6.17 -21.53 -4.99
CA TYR A 120 -5.31 -21.39 -6.17
C TYR A 120 -3.83 -21.54 -5.82
N THR A 121 -3.43 -21.26 -4.58
CA THR A 121 -2.05 -21.40 -4.12
C THR A 121 -1.69 -22.82 -3.77
N ASP A 122 -2.64 -23.64 -3.32
CA ASP A 122 -2.42 -25.04 -2.95
C ASP A 122 -1.97 -25.92 -4.13
N ASP A 123 -2.48 -25.65 -5.33
CA ASP A 123 -2.19 -26.40 -6.55
C ASP A 123 -1.25 -25.65 -7.53
N PHE A 124 -0.71 -24.49 -7.11
CA PHE A 124 0.14 -23.68 -7.99
C PHE A 124 1.58 -24.19 -8.01
N GLU A 125 2.00 -24.65 -9.18
CA GLU A 125 3.39 -25.04 -9.43
C GLU A 125 4.20 -23.77 -9.79
N ALA A 126 4.93 -23.25 -8.81
CA ALA A 126 5.85 -22.13 -9.01
C ALA A 126 7.16 -22.63 -9.62
N ASP A 127 7.85 -21.77 -10.37
CA ASP A 127 9.21 -21.99 -10.78
C ASP A 127 10.14 -21.45 -9.67
N ASP A 128 11.09 -22.24 -9.20
CA ASP A 128 12.02 -21.84 -8.14
C ASP A 128 12.93 -20.66 -8.56
N ASP A 129 13.04 -20.41 -9.86
CA ASP A 129 13.82 -19.30 -10.43
C ASP A 129 12.99 -18.02 -10.62
N ASP A 130 11.68 -18.01 -10.31
CA ASP A 130 10.84 -16.82 -10.44
C ASP A 130 11.21 -15.76 -9.39
N ASP A 131 11.33 -14.51 -9.81
CA ASP A 131 11.32 -13.40 -8.88
C ASP A 131 9.89 -13.08 -8.38
N ALA A 132 9.76 -12.17 -7.43
CA ALA A 132 8.48 -11.86 -6.81
C ALA A 132 7.45 -11.33 -7.82
N GLU A 133 7.88 -10.53 -8.80
CA GLU A 133 7.00 -9.97 -9.84
C GLU A 133 6.49 -11.07 -10.77
N GLU A 134 7.39 -11.92 -11.27
CA GLU A 134 7.05 -13.03 -12.17
C GLU A 134 6.11 -14.03 -11.49
N PHE A 135 6.41 -14.40 -10.24
CA PHE A 135 5.56 -15.29 -9.45
C PHE A 135 4.15 -14.72 -9.28
N VAL A 136 4.03 -13.47 -8.77
CA VAL A 136 2.73 -12.84 -8.54
C VAL A 136 1.96 -12.67 -9.85
N HIS A 137 2.65 -12.30 -10.95
CA HIS A 137 2.04 -12.21 -12.27
C HIS A 137 1.46 -13.55 -12.74
N LYS A 138 2.23 -14.64 -12.65
CA LYS A 138 1.80 -16.00 -13.02
C LYS A 138 0.60 -16.44 -12.18
N LEU A 139 0.64 -16.21 -10.88
CA LEU A 139 -0.46 -16.54 -9.99
C LEU A 139 -1.71 -15.74 -10.32
N ASN A 140 -1.59 -14.42 -10.55
CA ASN A 140 -2.71 -13.55 -10.91
C ASN A 140 -3.45 -14.01 -12.18
N ILE A 141 -2.75 -14.60 -13.17
CA ILE A 141 -3.38 -15.15 -14.38
C ILE A 141 -4.33 -16.31 -14.04
N THR A 142 -4.07 -17.06 -12.98
CA THR A 142 -4.90 -18.21 -12.57
C THR A 142 -6.10 -17.80 -11.73
N LEU A 143 -6.02 -16.66 -11.02
CA LEU A 143 -7.05 -16.22 -10.07
C LEU A 143 -8.36 -15.86 -10.78
N LYS A 144 -9.49 -16.24 -10.16
CA LYS A 144 -10.83 -15.89 -10.63
C LYS A 144 -11.57 -15.11 -9.55
N GLY A 145 -11.91 -13.86 -9.88
CA GLY A 145 -12.68 -13.00 -8.96
C GLY A 145 -11.85 -12.28 -7.88
N ALA A 146 -10.56 -12.58 -7.79
CA ALA A 146 -9.60 -11.92 -6.90
C ALA A 146 -8.32 -11.57 -7.66
N CYS A 147 -7.45 -10.76 -7.05
CA CYS A 147 -6.10 -10.46 -7.52
C CYS A 147 -5.19 -10.12 -6.34
N ILE A 148 -3.89 -10.32 -6.56
CA ILE A 148 -2.84 -9.78 -5.72
C ILE A 148 -2.43 -8.45 -6.34
N CYS A 149 -2.44 -7.39 -5.55
CA CYS A 149 -2.10 -6.04 -5.98
C CYS A 149 -0.89 -5.53 -5.20
N MET A 150 -0.12 -4.67 -5.84
CA MET A 150 0.96 -3.92 -5.23
C MET A 150 0.50 -2.48 -4.97
N ILE A 151 0.74 -1.99 -3.76
CA ILE A 151 0.66 -0.56 -3.44
C ILE A 151 2.05 0.02 -3.69
N ASP A 152 2.16 0.96 -4.61
CA ASP A 152 3.42 1.56 -5.01
C ASP A 152 3.85 2.65 -4.02
N ILE A 153 5.08 2.56 -3.52
CA ILE A 153 5.71 3.52 -2.62
C ILE A 153 7.05 4.05 -3.15
N ASP A 154 7.34 3.83 -4.45
CA ASP A 154 8.60 4.24 -5.09
C ASP A 154 9.84 3.66 -4.38
N SER A 155 9.77 2.39 -3.97
CA SER A 155 10.86 1.65 -3.30
C SER A 155 11.15 0.32 -4.01
N ASP A 156 12.21 -0.36 -3.58
CA ASP A 156 12.60 -1.69 -4.08
C ASP A 156 11.76 -2.83 -3.46
N SER A 157 10.75 -2.51 -2.62
CA SER A 157 9.84 -3.49 -2.04
C SER A 157 8.46 -3.46 -2.70
N TYR A 158 7.80 -4.62 -2.71
CA TYR A 158 6.42 -4.79 -3.13
C TYR A 158 5.51 -4.84 -1.90
N GLU A 159 4.61 -3.88 -1.78
CA GLU A 159 3.61 -3.83 -0.71
C GLU A 159 2.35 -4.58 -1.17
N LEU A 160 2.33 -5.91 -0.96
CA LEU A 160 1.32 -6.81 -1.53
C LEU A 160 0.05 -6.88 -0.69
N ILE A 161 -1.09 -6.76 -1.35
CA ILE A 161 -2.43 -6.96 -0.78
C ILE A 161 -3.24 -7.95 -1.62
N ILE A 162 -4.18 -8.63 -1.00
CA ILE A 162 -5.16 -9.49 -1.71
C ILE A 162 -6.51 -8.79 -1.71
N ALA A 163 -7.12 -8.66 -2.88
CA ALA A 163 -8.41 -8.02 -3.04
C ALA A 163 -9.32 -8.77 -4.03
N SER A 164 -10.65 -8.67 -3.85
CA SER A 164 -11.55 -9.04 -4.93
C SER A 164 -11.42 -8.08 -6.11
N LEU A 165 -11.72 -8.53 -7.34
CA LEU A 165 -11.64 -7.67 -8.52
C LEU A 165 -12.53 -6.41 -8.42
N ASP A 166 -13.64 -6.49 -7.68
CA ASP A 166 -14.52 -5.34 -7.47
C ASP A 166 -13.94 -4.34 -6.47
N VAL A 167 -13.24 -4.82 -5.44
CA VAL A 167 -12.48 -3.97 -4.51
C VAL A 167 -11.31 -3.34 -5.24
N TYR A 168 -10.53 -4.13 -5.98
CA TYR A 168 -9.39 -3.63 -6.76
C TYR A 168 -9.78 -2.46 -7.67
N LYS A 169 -10.85 -2.60 -8.47
CA LYS A 169 -11.30 -1.51 -9.36
C LYS A 169 -11.59 -0.22 -8.63
N LYS A 170 -12.15 -0.32 -7.42
CA LYS A 170 -12.48 0.86 -6.59
C LYS A 170 -11.23 1.50 -6.00
N ILE A 171 -10.34 0.70 -5.37
CA ILE A 171 -9.11 1.23 -4.75
C ILE A 171 -8.17 1.79 -5.80
N PHE A 172 -8.04 1.14 -6.97
CA PHE A 172 -7.29 1.65 -8.12
C PHE A 172 -7.81 3.04 -8.55
N ALA A 173 -9.14 3.18 -8.70
CA ALA A 173 -9.72 4.45 -9.11
C ALA A 173 -9.49 5.55 -8.06
N ILE A 174 -9.64 5.24 -6.77
CA ILE A 174 -9.41 6.19 -5.68
C ILE A 174 -7.94 6.61 -5.65
N ALA A 175 -6.99 5.66 -5.65
CA ALA A 175 -5.56 5.94 -5.63
C ALA A 175 -5.16 6.82 -6.83
N LYS A 176 -5.53 6.42 -8.04
CA LYS A 176 -5.23 7.15 -9.28
C LYS A 176 -5.76 8.58 -9.28
N ASN A 177 -6.97 8.80 -8.77
CA ASN A 177 -7.58 10.14 -8.70
C ASN A 177 -6.84 11.06 -7.73
N ASN A 178 -6.09 10.50 -6.78
CA ASN A 178 -5.30 11.23 -5.79
C ASN A 178 -3.79 11.20 -6.09
N GLY A 179 -3.37 10.73 -7.27
CA GLY A 179 -1.98 10.78 -7.71
C GLY A 179 -1.11 9.59 -7.26
N TYR A 180 -1.72 8.56 -6.68
CA TYR A 180 -1.07 7.34 -6.20
C TYR A 180 -1.32 6.15 -7.11
N SER A 181 -0.56 5.07 -6.89
CA SER A 181 -0.61 3.87 -7.71
C SER A 181 -0.89 2.62 -6.87
N ILE A 182 -1.90 1.85 -7.29
CA ILE A 182 -2.17 0.48 -6.83
C ILE A 182 -2.37 -0.35 -8.08
N ILE A 183 -1.48 -1.29 -8.35
CA ILE A 183 -1.46 -2.05 -9.61
C ILE A 183 -1.52 -3.56 -9.36
N THR A 184 -1.91 -4.33 -10.36
CA THR A 184 -1.67 -5.78 -10.43
C THR A 184 -0.35 -6.01 -11.14
N LEU A 185 0.47 -6.89 -10.61
CA LEU A 185 1.71 -7.35 -11.23
C LEU A 185 1.43 -8.37 -12.32
#